data_74059bc2a0c1e241d7bd0b0ee1cf8893
#
_entry.id   74059bc2a0c1e241d7bd0b0ee1cf8893
#
_cell.length_a   1.000
_cell.length_b   1.000
_cell.length_c   1.000
_cell.angle_alpha   90.00
_cell.angle_beta   90.00
_cell.angle_gamma   90.00
#
_symmetry.space_group_name_H-M   'P 1'
#
loop_
_entity.id
_entity.type
_entity.pdbx_description
1 polymer ?
#
loop_
_entity_poly.entity_id
_entity_poly.type
_entity_poly.pdbx_seq_one_letter_code
_entity_poly.pdbx_strand_id
1 'polypeptide(L)'
;MADRPLARGILAWAIVALLLLGMAGVWFAKSPALHLGSPAVAADISQDEFEQRVRNYLLAHPEVVGEALNRLEAKRGELDAAAARAALRDHAAEVFQDPDSPVSGNSNGDVTLVEFFDYNCPYCRAMVPLMTQAEAADPWLRIAYKEFPILGPDSVFAAKAALAANRQGKYVDFHRALYQVRGHVDAAKVLELAATVGLDVQRMKADMQEQAIESELDKNGKLGELLHITGTPGFVIGDLVTIGATTDFDALQALIAKGRSRQQEAK
;
A
#
# COMPACT_ATOMS: atom_id res chain seq x y z
N MET A 1 -20.07 22.94 75.33
CA MET A 1 -19.17 22.79 76.44
C MET A 1 -18.13 21.80 75.99
N ALA A 2 -17.01 22.33 75.54
CA ALA A 2 -15.73 22.49 76.21
C ALA A 2 -15.08 21.10 76.32
N ASP A 3 -13.88 20.78 75.99
CA ASP A 3 -12.63 21.52 75.99
C ASP A 3 -11.59 20.84 75.09
N ARG A 4 -10.73 21.63 74.53
CA ARG A 4 -9.50 21.18 73.82
C ARG A 4 -8.39 20.91 74.87
N PRO A 5 -7.45 20.01 74.54
CA PRO A 5 -6.06 20.30 74.84
C PRO A 5 -5.13 20.06 73.64
N LEU A 6 -4.81 21.12 72.96
CA LEU A 6 -3.75 21.21 71.94
C LEU A 6 -2.57 21.99 72.50
N ALA A 7 -1.84 21.45 73.49
CA ALA A 7 -0.64 22.13 73.98
C ALA A 7 0.52 21.26 74.46
N ARG A 8 0.48 19.92 74.33
CA ARG A 8 1.57 19.05 74.81
C ARG A 8 2.41 18.36 73.73
N GLY A 9 2.03 18.51 72.42
CA GLY A 9 2.75 17.87 71.28
C GLY A 9 3.90 18.70 70.72
N ILE A 10 3.86 20.02 70.79
CA ILE A 10 4.79 20.89 70.10
C ILE A 10 6.17 20.97 70.71
N LEU A 11 6.25 20.83 72.08
CA LEU A 11 7.53 20.90 72.76
C LEU A 11 8.42 19.66 72.61
N ALA A 12 7.83 18.49 72.35
CA ALA A 12 8.56 17.23 72.15
C ALA A 12 9.27 17.14 70.82
N TRP A 13 8.68 17.74 69.78
CA TRP A 13 9.27 17.71 68.46
C TRP A 13 10.40 18.72 68.20
N ALA A 14 10.44 19.82 68.96
CA ALA A 14 11.50 20.81 68.89
C ALA A 14 12.84 20.30 69.50
N ILE A 15 12.81 19.44 70.49
CA ILE A 15 14.02 18.87 71.11
C ILE A 15 14.61 17.76 70.21
N VAL A 16 13.80 16.97 69.52
CA VAL A 16 14.28 15.94 68.58
C VAL A 16 14.89 16.57 67.32
N ALA A 17 14.35 17.67 66.83
CA ALA A 17 14.91 18.40 65.65
C ALA A 17 16.28 19.03 65.95
N LEU A 18 16.50 19.54 67.14
CA LEU A 18 17.79 20.13 67.57
C LEU A 18 18.88 19.08 67.79
N LEU A 19 18.54 17.87 68.23
CA LEU A 19 19.49 16.77 68.46
C LEU A 19 19.90 16.13 67.08
N LEU A 20 19.04 16.12 66.09
CA LEU A 20 19.35 15.61 64.70
C LEU A 20 20.22 16.57 63.92
N LEU A 21 20.09 17.90 64.12
CA LEU A 21 20.95 18.91 63.49
C LEU A 21 22.37 18.95 64.07
N GLY A 22 22.54 18.58 65.38
CA GLY A 22 23.86 18.51 65.99
C GLY A 22 24.71 17.30 65.59
N MET A 23 24.09 16.18 65.21
CA MET A 23 24.82 14.99 64.76
C MET A 23 25.20 15.03 63.26
N ALA A 24 24.53 15.82 62.42
CA ALA A 24 24.87 15.97 61.02
C ALA A 24 26.14 16.82 60.79
N GLY A 25 26.48 17.71 61.74
CA GLY A 25 27.64 18.61 61.63
C GLY A 25 29.00 17.92 61.89
N VAL A 26 29.04 16.79 62.60
CA VAL A 26 30.32 16.11 62.93
C VAL A 26 30.67 15.02 61.92
N TRP A 27 29.71 14.57 61.10
CA TRP A 27 29.94 13.49 60.12
C TRP A 27 30.47 14.03 58.78
N PHE A 28 30.22 15.32 58.48
CA PHE A 28 30.64 15.94 57.23
C PHE A 28 32.15 16.34 57.19
N ALA A 29 32.84 16.32 58.37
CA ALA A 29 34.25 16.76 58.45
C ALA A 29 35.25 15.64 58.12
N LYS A 30 34.85 14.42 57.83
CA LYS A 30 35.73 13.26 57.52
C LYS A 30 35.37 12.45 56.31
N SER A 31 34.52 12.98 55.41
CA SER A 31 34.32 12.36 54.10
C SER A 31 35.50 12.68 53.21
N PRO A 32 36.22 11.68 52.63
CA PRO A 32 37.17 11.97 51.60
C PRO A 32 36.43 12.68 50.48
N ALA A 33 36.93 13.81 50.01
CA ALA A 33 36.40 14.50 48.88
C ALA A 33 36.25 13.50 47.74
N LEU A 34 34.98 13.11 47.44
CA LEU A 34 34.66 12.49 46.16
C LEU A 34 35.11 13.50 45.10
N HIS A 35 36.25 13.24 44.52
CA HIS A 35 36.62 13.87 43.24
C HIS A 35 35.53 13.39 42.25
N LEU A 36 34.44 14.14 42.17
CA LEU A 36 33.62 14.13 40.96
C LEU A 36 34.57 14.59 39.87
N GLY A 37 35.06 13.58 39.13
CA GLY A 37 35.86 13.86 37.94
C GLY A 37 35.09 14.91 37.14
N SER A 38 35.75 16.00 36.80
CA SER A 38 35.18 17.00 35.91
C SER A 38 34.51 16.27 34.78
N PRO A 39 33.26 16.61 34.40
CA PRO A 39 32.68 16.03 33.21
C PRO A 39 33.73 16.20 32.10
N ALA A 40 34.14 15.10 31.49
CA ALA A 40 35.04 15.14 30.37
C ALA A 40 34.43 16.18 29.42
N VAL A 41 35.13 17.33 29.30
CA VAL A 41 34.74 18.35 28.33
C VAL A 41 34.73 17.59 27.01
N ALA A 42 33.55 17.37 26.46
CA ALA A 42 33.43 16.81 25.13
C ALA A 42 34.32 17.69 24.26
N ALA A 43 35.42 17.13 23.77
CA ALA A 43 36.33 17.89 22.91
C ALA A 43 35.47 18.49 21.81
N ASP A 44 35.49 19.81 21.72
CA ASP A 44 34.70 20.56 20.74
C ASP A 44 35.31 20.23 19.38
N ILE A 45 34.75 19.21 18.72
CA ILE A 45 35.18 18.73 17.40
C ILE A 45 34.77 19.82 16.44
N SER A 46 35.73 20.38 15.68
CA SER A 46 35.40 21.36 14.63
C SER A 46 34.43 20.72 13.61
N GLN A 47 33.63 21.56 12.96
CA GLN A 47 32.71 21.12 11.92
C GLN A 47 33.43 20.31 10.83
N ASP A 48 34.57 20.78 10.36
CA ASP A 48 35.38 20.12 9.32
C ASP A 48 35.88 18.75 9.78
N GLU A 49 36.34 18.63 11.02
CA GLU A 49 36.80 17.36 11.58
C GLU A 49 35.63 16.37 11.74
N PHE A 50 34.45 16.83 12.14
CA PHE A 50 33.24 15.99 12.22
C PHE A 50 32.85 15.48 10.83
N GLU A 51 32.79 16.37 9.83
CA GLU A 51 32.45 15.99 8.46
C GLU A 51 33.45 14.99 7.87
N GLN A 52 34.74 15.19 8.12
CA GLN A 52 35.77 14.25 7.69
C GLN A 52 35.61 12.87 8.35
N ARG A 53 35.33 12.84 9.63
CA ARG A 53 35.09 11.56 10.37
C ARG A 53 33.87 10.85 9.84
N VAL A 54 32.74 11.55 9.64
CA VAL A 54 31.52 10.99 9.06
C VAL A 54 31.80 10.44 7.65
N ARG A 55 32.47 11.21 6.81
CA ARG A 55 32.84 10.76 5.46
C ARG A 55 33.70 9.49 5.49
N ASN A 56 34.74 9.48 6.29
CA ASN A 56 35.65 8.34 6.40
C ASN A 56 34.92 7.09 6.91
N TYR A 57 34.04 7.27 7.90
CA TYR A 57 33.21 6.17 8.43
C TYR A 57 32.28 5.58 7.37
N LEU A 58 31.54 6.42 6.65
CA LEU A 58 30.63 5.97 5.60
C LEU A 58 31.34 5.30 4.42
N LEU A 59 32.55 5.75 4.08
CA LEU A 59 33.36 5.13 3.03
C LEU A 59 33.99 3.80 3.49
N ALA A 60 34.28 3.66 4.79
CA ALA A 60 34.76 2.41 5.36
C ALA A 60 33.61 1.39 5.63
N HIS A 61 32.38 1.90 5.81
CA HIS A 61 31.18 1.13 6.14
C HIS A 61 30.01 1.47 5.20
N PRO A 62 30.12 1.19 3.88
CA PRO A 62 29.08 1.50 2.90
C PRO A 62 27.76 0.76 3.16
N GLU A 63 27.77 -0.36 3.87
CA GLU A 63 26.60 -1.10 4.30
C GLU A 63 25.64 -0.28 5.16
N VAL A 64 26.12 0.71 5.92
CA VAL A 64 25.30 1.61 6.74
C VAL A 64 24.36 2.45 5.87
N VAL A 65 24.85 2.92 4.72
CA VAL A 65 24.01 3.67 3.75
C VAL A 65 22.95 2.74 3.15
N GLY A 66 23.35 1.52 2.76
CA GLY A 66 22.42 0.49 2.26
C GLY A 66 21.34 0.17 3.28
N GLU A 67 21.70 -0.05 4.54
CA GLU A 67 20.73 -0.29 5.62
C GLU A 67 19.78 0.90 5.85
N ALA A 68 20.29 2.12 5.82
CA ALA A 68 19.48 3.32 5.98
C ALA A 68 18.48 3.50 4.83
N LEU A 69 18.89 3.21 3.59
CA LEU A 69 18.00 3.22 2.42
C LEU A 69 16.91 2.16 2.52
N ASN A 70 17.27 0.91 2.88
CA ASN A 70 16.29 -0.17 3.06
C ASN A 70 15.26 0.16 4.14
N ARG A 71 15.70 0.75 5.25
CA ARG A 71 14.78 1.22 6.33
C ARG A 71 13.85 2.34 5.85
N LEU A 72 14.38 3.26 5.05
CA LEU A 72 13.58 4.35 4.47
C LEU A 72 12.53 3.80 3.49
N GLU A 73 12.91 2.87 2.63
CA GLU A 73 12.00 2.21 1.69
C GLU A 73 10.90 1.42 2.42
N ALA A 74 11.27 0.63 3.44
CA ALA A 74 10.31 -0.08 4.26
C ALA A 74 9.30 0.86 4.92
N LYS A 75 9.79 1.97 5.52
CA LYS A 75 8.92 2.98 6.15
C LYS A 75 7.99 3.67 5.14
N ARG A 76 8.48 3.98 3.95
CA ARG A 76 7.63 4.52 2.86
C ARG A 76 6.56 3.51 2.48
N GLY A 77 6.93 2.25 2.24
CA GLY A 77 5.99 1.20 1.90
C GLY A 77 4.89 0.99 2.96
N GLU A 78 5.23 1.09 4.26
CA GLU A 78 4.25 1.05 5.35
C GLU A 78 3.26 2.24 5.30
N LEU A 79 3.76 3.45 5.05
CA LEU A 79 2.94 4.65 4.93
C LEU A 79 2.02 4.58 3.70
N ASP A 80 2.56 4.18 2.55
CA ASP A 80 1.80 4.02 1.31
C ASP A 80 0.72 2.94 1.46
N ALA A 81 1.04 1.80 2.07
CA ALA A 81 0.06 0.76 2.36
C ALA A 81 -1.02 1.21 3.35
N ALA A 82 -0.68 2.06 4.33
CA ALA A 82 -1.67 2.62 5.24
C ALA A 82 -2.58 3.63 4.53
N ALA A 83 -2.02 4.49 3.67
CA ALA A 83 -2.76 5.44 2.86
C ALA A 83 -3.69 4.71 1.86
N ALA A 84 -3.18 3.70 1.15
CA ALA A 84 -3.96 2.88 0.23
C ALA A 84 -5.15 2.20 0.93
N ARG A 85 -4.95 1.63 2.14
CA ARG A 85 -6.05 1.04 2.92
C ARG A 85 -7.08 2.08 3.38
N ALA A 86 -6.66 3.31 3.70
CA ALA A 86 -7.60 4.39 4.03
C ALA A 86 -8.42 4.78 2.81
N ALA A 87 -7.77 5.04 1.67
CA ALA A 87 -8.43 5.35 0.40
C ALA A 87 -9.37 4.22 -0.04
N LEU A 88 -8.96 2.96 0.13
CA LEU A 88 -9.80 1.81 -0.21
C LEU A 88 -11.10 1.75 0.59
N ARG A 89 -11.08 2.12 1.88
CA ARG A 89 -12.31 2.21 2.68
C ARG A 89 -13.24 3.31 2.18
N ASP A 90 -12.68 4.47 1.83
CA ASP A 90 -13.46 5.63 1.38
C ASP A 90 -14.04 5.42 -0.03
N HIS A 91 -13.37 4.64 -0.88
CA HIS A 91 -13.73 4.36 -2.28
C HIS A 91 -14.13 2.90 -2.54
N ALA A 92 -14.52 2.14 -1.50
CA ALA A 92 -14.82 0.71 -1.63
C ALA A 92 -15.89 0.41 -2.68
N ALA A 93 -16.93 1.24 -2.77
CA ALA A 93 -17.98 1.07 -3.76
C ALA A 93 -17.46 1.24 -5.19
N GLU A 94 -16.61 2.25 -5.44
CA GLU A 94 -16.00 2.51 -6.74
C GLU A 94 -15.01 1.41 -7.15
N VAL A 95 -14.32 0.81 -6.17
CA VAL A 95 -13.38 -0.28 -6.42
C VAL A 95 -14.11 -1.59 -6.70
N PHE A 96 -15.05 -1.99 -5.83
CA PHE A 96 -15.62 -3.33 -5.87
C PHE A 96 -17.00 -3.43 -6.51
N GLN A 97 -17.77 -2.35 -6.58
CA GLN A 97 -19.19 -2.36 -6.98
C GLN A 97 -19.52 -1.42 -8.13
N ASP A 98 -18.51 -0.91 -8.80
CA ASP A 98 -18.69 -0.04 -9.95
C ASP A 98 -19.44 -0.76 -11.08
N PRO A 99 -20.63 -0.28 -11.49
CA PRO A 99 -21.44 -0.92 -12.53
C PRO A 99 -20.81 -0.82 -13.93
N ASP A 100 -19.91 0.13 -14.15
CA ASP A 100 -19.24 0.33 -15.42
C ASP A 100 -18.02 -0.58 -15.58
N SER A 101 -17.53 -1.16 -14.49
CA SER A 101 -16.40 -2.10 -14.54
C SER A 101 -16.82 -3.44 -15.08
N PRO A 102 -16.15 -3.94 -16.12
CA PRO A 102 -16.37 -5.28 -16.61
C PRO A 102 -16.05 -6.34 -15.56
N VAL A 103 -16.76 -7.46 -15.62
CA VAL A 103 -16.58 -8.56 -14.66
C VAL A 103 -16.52 -9.90 -15.36
N SER A 104 -15.80 -10.86 -14.75
CA SER A 104 -15.86 -12.29 -15.08
C SER A 104 -16.03 -13.12 -13.82
N GLY A 105 -16.16 -14.42 -13.99
CA GLY A 105 -16.47 -15.35 -12.90
C GLY A 105 -17.90 -15.20 -12.41
N ASN A 106 -18.10 -15.34 -11.10
CA ASN A 106 -19.43 -15.28 -10.51
C ASN A 106 -19.80 -13.84 -10.10
N SER A 107 -20.74 -13.22 -10.80
CA SER A 107 -21.22 -11.86 -10.47
C SER A 107 -21.74 -11.72 -9.03
N ASN A 108 -22.21 -12.84 -8.43
CA ASN A 108 -22.67 -12.92 -7.04
C ASN A 108 -21.64 -13.60 -6.13
N GLY A 109 -20.37 -13.61 -6.52
CA GLY A 109 -19.29 -14.20 -5.75
C GLY A 109 -19.13 -13.58 -4.37
N ASP A 110 -18.65 -14.39 -3.43
CA ASP A 110 -18.44 -13.96 -2.04
C ASP A 110 -17.13 -13.16 -1.83
N VAL A 111 -16.26 -13.21 -2.82
CA VAL A 111 -15.02 -12.42 -2.87
C VAL A 111 -14.84 -11.80 -4.25
N THR A 112 -14.39 -10.54 -4.26
CA THR A 112 -14.05 -9.84 -5.51
C THR A 112 -12.55 -9.57 -5.54
N LEU A 113 -11.89 -10.07 -6.59
CA LEU A 113 -10.53 -9.69 -6.98
C LEU A 113 -10.64 -8.60 -8.05
N VAL A 114 -10.10 -7.43 -7.76
CA VAL A 114 -10.04 -6.31 -8.71
C VAL A 114 -8.65 -6.28 -9.31
N GLU A 115 -8.56 -6.22 -10.63
CA GLU A 115 -7.29 -6.12 -11.36
C GLU A 115 -7.20 -4.79 -12.10
N PHE A 116 -6.15 -4.01 -11.81
CA PHE A 116 -5.71 -2.85 -12.57
C PHE A 116 -4.63 -3.31 -13.55
N PHE A 117 -4.85 -3.17 -14.83
CA PHE A 117 -4.00 -3.81 -15.83
C PHE A 117 -3.85 -3.00 -17.11
N ASP A 118 -2.89 -3.42 -17.95
CA ASP A 118 -2.60 -2.85 -19.27
C ASP A 118 -2.35 -3.97 -20.27
N TYR A 119 -2.95 -3.90 -21.45
CA TYR A 119 -2.82 -4.95 -22.49
C TYR A 119 -1.40 -5.09 -23.05
N ASN A 120 -0.58 -4.06 -22.98
CA ASN A 120 0.81 -4.08 -23.40
C ASN A 120 1.79 -4.43 -22.26
N CYS A 121 1.28 -4.67 -21.04
CA CYS A 121 2.10 -5.09 -19.92
C CYS A 121 2.44 -6.59 -20.00
N PRO A 122 3.73 -6.96 -20.08
CA PRO A 122 4.13 -8.37 -20.14
C PRO A 122 3.80 -9.13 -18.85
N TYR A 123 3.81 -8.46 -17.71
CA TYR A 123 3.45 -9.04 -16.41
C TYR A 123 1.96 -9.33 -16.30
N CYS A 124 1.08 -8.45 -16.82
CA CYS A 124 -0.35 -8.71 -16.89
C CYS A 124 -0.63 -9.92 -17.79
N ARG A 125 0.02 -9.99 -18.94
CA ARG A 125 -0.08 -11.13 -19.86
C ARG A 125 0.31 -12.46 -19.18
N ALA A 126 1.34 -12.45 -18.36
CA ALA A 126 1.80 -13.63 -17.62
C ALA A 126 0.76 -14.08 -16.54
N MET A 127 -0.09 -13.18 -16.07
CA MET A 127 -1.13 -13.49 -15.10
C MET A 127 -2.37 -14.17 -15.70
N VAL A 128 -2.65 -13.97 -16.97
CA VAL A 128 -3.90 -14.46 -17.62
C VAL A 128 -4.16 -15.95 -17.41
N PRO A 129 -3.19 -16.88 -17.59
CA PRO A 129 -3.43 -18.30 -17.32
C PRO A 129 -3.81 -18.57 -15.86
N LEU A 130 -3.17 -17.89 -14.91
CA LEU A 130 -3.43 -18.05 -13.48
C LEU A 130 -4.80 -17.49 -13.09
N MET A 131 -5.18 -16.33 -13.65
CA MET A 131 -6.51 -15.74 -13.45
C MET A 131 -7.61 -16.65 -14.00
N THR A 132 -7.41 -17.20 -15.20
CA THR A 132 -8.34 -18.17 -15.81
C THR A 132 -8.47 -19.44 -14.96
N GLN A 133 -7.34 -19.94 -14.44
CA GLN A 133 -7.32 -21.11 -13.56
C GLN A 133 -8.01 -20.80 -12.22
N ALA A 134 -7.82 -19.63 -11.65
CA ALA A 134 -8.45 -19.22 -10.39
C ALA A 134 -9.99 -19.11 -10.57
N GLU A 135 -10.44 -18.49 -11.67
CA GLU A 135 -11.87 -18.40 -12.02
C GLU A 135 -12.50 -19.78 -12.17
N ALA A 136 -11.80 -20.73 -12.81
CA ALA A 136 -12.29 -22.10 -12.99
C ALA A 136 -12.28 -22.93 -11.69
N ALA A 137 -11.33 -22.67 -10.78
CA ALA A 137 -11.17 -23.42 -9.53
C ALA A 137 -12.08 -22.91 -8.40
N ASP A 138 -12.52 -21.66 -8.46
CA ASP A 138 -13.31 -21.02 -7.41
C ASP A 138 -14.65 -20.48 -7.95
N PRO A 139 -15.74 -21.23 -7.80
CA PRO A 139 -17.07 -20.84 -8.30
C PRO A 139 -17.67 -19.64 -7.57
N TRP A 140 -17.03 -19.16 -6.49
CA TRP A 140 -17.45 -17.99 -5.72
C TRP A 140 -16.55 -16.78 -5.93
N LEU A 141 -15.58 -16.86 -6.84
CA LEU A 141 -14.72 -15.76 -7.22
C LEU A 141 -15.42 -14.87 -8.25
N ARG A 142 -15.47 -13.58 -7.96
CA ARG A 142 -15.77 -12.49 -8.89
C ARG A 142 -14.48 -11.76 -9.24
N ILE A 143 -14.21 -11.55 -10.53
CA ILE A 143 -13.09 -10.73 -10.99
C ILE A 143 -13.66 -9.45 -11.58
N ALA A 144 -13.23 -8.29 -11.11
CA ALA A 144 -13.57 -6.99 -11.67
C ALA A 144 -12.34 -6.38 -12.34
N TYR A 145 -12.53 -5.85 -13.53
CA TYR A 145 -11.45 -5.34 -14.37
C TYR A 145 -11.44 -3.82 -14.37
N LYS A 146 -10.29 -3.23 -14.05
CA LYS A 146 -10.03 -1.81 -14.11
C LYS A 146 -9.00 -1.53 -15.21
N GLU A 147 -9.49 -1.08 -16.37
CA GLU A 147 -8.61 -0.64 -17.45
C GLU A 147 -7.70 0.48 -16.95
N PHE A 148 -6.40 0.23 -16.95
CA PHE A 148 -5.37 1.14 -16.42
C PHE A 148 -4.21 1.28 -17.43
N PRO A 149 -4.46 1.94 -18.61
CA PRO A 149 -3.53 1.99 -19.72
C PRO A 149 -2.39 2.98 -19.49
N ILE A 150 -1.33 2.54 -18.83
CA ILE A 150 -0.17 3.37 -18.45
C ILE A 150 1.02 3.25 -19.41
N LEU A 151 0.94 2.37 -20.42
CA LEU A 151 2.06 2.07 -21.33
C LEU A 151 1.96 2.74 -22.70
N GLY A 152 1.16 3.81 -22.79
CA GLY A 152 1.13 4.66 -23.96
C GLY A 152 -0.15 4.60 -24.80
N PRO A 153 -0.18 5.28 -25.96
CA PRO A 153 -1.39 5.50 -26.75
C PRO A 153 -2.08 4.22 -27.23
N ASP A 154 -1.32 3.19 -27.59
CA ASP A 154 -1.88 1.91 -28.03
C ASP A 154 -2.58 1.18 -26.89
N SER A 155 -2.07 1.29 -25.67
CA SER A 155 -2.74 0.78 -24.47
C SER A 155 -4.05 1.51 -24.20
N VAL A 156 -4.08 2.84 -24.34
CA VAL A 156 -5.31 3.63 -24.25
C VAL A 156 -6.32 3.22 -25.30
N PHE A 157 -5.87 3.00 -26.54
CA PHE A 157 -6.73 2.55 -27.64
C PHE A 157 -7.35 1.17 -27.32
N ALA A 158 -6.55 0.22 -26.86
CA ALA A 158 -7.00 -1.13 -26.49
C ALA A 158 -7.99 -1.09 -25.33
N ALA A 159 -7.73 -0.29 -24.29
CA ALA A 159 -8.62 -0.11 -23.15
C ALA A 159 -9.98 0.50 -23.56
N LYS A 160 -9.99 1.56 -24.37
CA LYS A 160 -11.23 2.13 -24.92
C LYS A 160 -12.03 1.12 -25.73
N ALA A 161 -11.35 0.33 -26.55
CA ALA A 161 -11.99 -0.71 -27.36
C ALA A 161 -12.58 -1.83 -26.48
N ALA A 162 -11.92 -2.21 -25.40
CA ALA A 162 -12.41 -3.21 -24.45
C ALA A 162 -13.64 -2.71 -23.68
N LEU A 163 -13.64 -1.45 -23.21
CA LEU A 163 -14.83 -0.85 -22.60
C LEU A 163 -15.99 -0.72 -23.59
N ALA A 164 -15.72 -0.42 -24.85
CA ALA A 164 -16.74 -0.44 -25.92
C ALA A 164 -17.27 -1.86 -26.20
N ALA A 165 -16.40 -2.89 -26.10
CA ALA A 165 -16.81 -4.28 -26.20
C ALA A 165 -17.71 -4.70 -25.03
N ASN A 166 -17.51 -4.13 -23.82
CA ASN A 166 -18.37 -4.34 -22.68
C ASN A 166 -19.83 -3.93 -22.97
N ARG A 167 -20.03 -2.83 -23.65
CA ARG A 167 -21.37 -2.36 -24.07
C ARG A 167 -22.05 -3.27 -25.10
N GLN A 168 -21.28 -4.15 -25.71
CA GLN A 168 -21.79 -5.18 -26.62
C GLN A 168 -21.89 -6.58 -25.95
N GLY A 169 -21.62 -6.66 -24.63
CA GLY A 169 -21.63 -7.91 -23.85
C GLY A 169 -20.52 -8.90 -24.23
N LYS A 170 -19.43 -8.39 -24.82
CA LYS A 170 -18.31 -9.21 -25.36
C LYS A 170 -16.97 -8.89 -24.71
N TYR A 171 -16.98 -8.27 -23.56
CA TYR A 171 -15.74 -7.85 -22.89
C TYR A 171 -14.80 -9.01 -22.65
N VAL A 172 -15.25 -10.06 -21.98
CA VAL A 172 -14.39 -11.18 -21.54
C VAL A 172 -13.74 -11.88 -22.72
N ASP A 173 -14.50 -12.13 -23.80
CA ASP A 173 -13.98 -12.77 -25.02
C ASP A 173 -12.93 -11.89 -25.69
N PHE A 174 -13.20 -10.59 -25.77
CA PHE A 174 -12.30 -9.63 -26.38
C PHE A 174 -11.05 -9.41 -25.53
N HIS A 175 -11.19 -9.27 -24.22
CA HIS A 175 -10.10 -9.17 -23.26
C HIS A 175 -9.13 -10.37 -23.37
N ARG A 176 -9.67 -11.59 -23.40
CA ARG A 176 -8.87 -12.81 -23.58
C ARG A 176 -8.16 -12.84 -24.93
N ALA A 177 -8.84 -12.41 -26.00
CA ALA A 177 -8.26 -12.35 -27.34
C ALA A 177 -7.10 -11.34 -27.42
N LEU A 178 -7.23 -10.17 -26.80
CA LEU A 178 -6.16 -9.15 -26.74
C LEU A 178 -4.90 -9.69 -26.05
N TYR A 179 -5.04 -10.46 -24.99
CA TYR A 179 -3.89 -11.06 -24.32
C TYR A 179 -3.25 -12.25 -25.06
N GLN A 180 -3.94 -12.85 -26.03
CA GLN A 180 -3.38 -13.89 -26.91
C GLN A 180 -2.48 -13.32 -28.02
N VAL A 181 -2.50 -12.00 -28.25
CA VAL A 181 -1.62 -11.34 -29.23
C VAL A 181 -0.15 -11.56 -28.86
N ARG A 182 0.63 -12.07 -29.80
CA ARG A 182 2.07 -12.14 -29.62
C ARG A 182 2.71 -10.78 -29.95
N GLY A 183 3.41 -10.22 -28.97
CA GLY A 183 4.06 -8.92 -29.09
C GLY A 183 3.14 -7.75 -28.71
N HIS A 184 3.34 -6.60 -29.34
CA HIS A 184 2.64 -5.35 -29.03
C HIS A 184 1.21 -5.35 -29.55
N VAL A 185 0.28 -4.87 -28.75
CA VAL A 185 -1.14 -4.70 -29.09
C VAL A 185 -1.32 -3.28 -29.61
N ASP A 186 -1.33 -3.13 -30.93
CA ASP A 186 -1.58 -1.87 -31.63
C ASP A 186 -3.03 -1.75 -32.08
N ALA A 187 -3.41 -0.57 -32.60
CA ALA A 187 -4.77 -0.30 -33.05
C ALA A 187 -5.22 -1.24 -34.19
N ALA A 188 -4.32 -1.68 -35.10
CA ALA A 188 -4.68 -2.57 -36.17
C ALA A 188 -5.08 -3.95 -35.68
N LYS A 189 -4.30 -4.52 -34.72
CA LYS A 189 -4.60 -5.80 -34.07
C LYS A 189 -5.87 -5.74 -33.25
N VAL A 190 -6.10 -4.63 -32.52
CA VAL A 190 -7.33 -4.40 -31.75
C VAL A 190 -8.55 -4.50 -32.68
N LEU A 191 -8.53 -3.84 -33.82
CA LEU A 191 -9.65 -3.86 -34.78
C LEU A 191 -9.84 -5.22 -35.45
N GLU A 192 -8.76 -5.92 -35.81
CA GLU A 192 -8.77 -7.27 -36.35
C GLU A 192 -9.42 -8.24 -35.38
N LEU A 193 -8.98 -8.22 -34.11
CA LEU A 193 -9.53 -9.08 -33.05
C LEU A 193 -10.99 -8.76 -32.75
N ALA A 194 -11.36 -7.48 -32.73
CA ALA A 194 -12.75 -7.07 -32.55
C ALA A 194 -13.68 -7.73 -33.59
N ALA A 195 -13.29 -7.73 -34.83
CA ALA A 195 -14.04 -8.42 -35.90
C ALA A 195 -14.07 -9.94 -35.69
N THR A 196 -12.94 -10.54 -35.27
CA THR A 196 -12.80 -11.98 -35.04
C THR A 196 -13.72 -12.48 -33.91
N VAL A 197 -13.86 -11.73 -32.83
CA VAL A 197 -14.77 -12.08 -31.70
C VAL A 197 -16.22 -11.67 -31.99
N GLY A 198 -16.50 -11.16 -33.21
CA GLY A 198 -17.84 -10.81 -33.66
C GLY A 198 -18.41 -9.54 -33.01
N LEU A 199 -17.56 -8.57 -32.70
CA LEU A 199 -17.98 -7.22 -32.35
C LEU A 199 -18.45 -6.46 -33.58
N ASP A 200 -19.44 -5.59 -33.41
CA ASP A 200 -19.71 -4.54 -34.36
C ASP A 200 -18.61 -3.48 -34.24
N VAL A 201 -17.65 -3.55 -35.19
CA VAL A 201 -16.47 -2.67 -35.19
C VAL A 201 -16.84 -1.20 -35.43
N GLN A 202 -17.91 -0.92 -36.19
CA GLN A 202 -18.32 0.46 -36.43
C GLN A 202 -18.95 1.06 -35.16
N ARG A 203 -19.83 0.31 -34.51
CA ARG A 203 -20.38 0.68 -33.22
C ARG A 203 -19.29 0.83 -32.16
N MET A 204 -18.35 -0.12 -32.09
CA MET A 204 -17.21 -0.04 -31.16
C MET A 204 -16.42 1.26 -31.35
N LYS A 205 -16.10 1.62 -32.60
CA LYS A 205 -15.39 2.88 -32.91
C LYS A 205 -16.17 4.12 -32.49
N ALA A 206 -17.49 4.11 -32.62
CA ALA A 206 -18.35 5.19 -32.16
C ALA A 206 -18.37 5.28 -30.63
N ASP A 207 -18.59 4.13 -29.97
CA ASP A 207 -18.61 4.05 -28.50
C ASP A 207 -17.29 4.51 -27.87
N MET A 208 -16.14 4.18 -28.49
CA MET A 208 -14.80 4.61 -28.04
C MET A 208 -14.62 6.14 -27.97
N GLN A 209 -15.44 6.91 -28.70
CA GLN A 209 -15.40 8.38 -28.71
C GLN A 209 -16.31 9.00 -27.64
N GLU A 210 -17.09 8.21 -26.97
CA GLU A 210 -18.02 8.71 -25.97
C GLU A 210 -17.32 9.14 -24.68
N GLN A 211 -17.76 10.28 -24.12
CA GLN A 211 -17.22 10.83 -22.89
C GLN A 211 -17.29 9.84 -21.71
N ALA A 212 -18.27 8.94 -21.71
CA ALA A 212 -18.41 7.94 -20.64
C ALA A 212 -17.24 6.97 -20.59
N ILE A 213 -16.67 6.55 -21.74
CA ILE A 213 -15.49 5.68 -21.79
C ILE A 213 -14.24 6.43 -21.31
N GLU A 214 -14.07 7.69 -21.73
CA GLU A 214 -12.97 8.52 -21.21
C GLU A 214 -13.07 8.70 -19.69
N SER A 215 -14.28 9.03 -19.21
CA SER A 215 -14.52 9.23 -17.78
C SER A 215 -14.25 7.96 -16.95
N GLU A 216 -14.52 6.76 -17.51
CA GLU A 216 -14.21 5.50 -16.86
C GLU A 216 -12.69 5.28 -16.74
N LEU A 217 -11.93 5.55 -17.80
CA LEU A 217 -10.47 5.48 -17.75
C LEU A 217 -9.88 6.49 -16.76
N ASP A 218 -10.38 7.72 -16.77
CA ASP A 218 -9.96 8.75 -15.80
C ASP A 218 -10.26 8.35 -14.35
N LYS A 219 -11.43 7.75 -14.12
CA LYS A 219 -11.83 7.24 -12.81
C LYS A 219 -10.89 6.13 -12.35
N ASN A 220 -10.60 5.16 -13.22
CA ASN A 220 -9.67 4.09 -12.92
C ASN A 220 -8.25 4.60 -12.68
N GLY A 221 -7.80 5.60 -13.46
CA GLY A 221 -6.54 6.29 -13.23
C GLY A 221 -6.43 6.90 -11.84
N LYS A 222 -7.45 7.69 -11.44
CA LYS A 222 -7.52 8.33 -10.11
C LYS A 222 -7.58 7.31 -8.98
N LEU A 223 -8.35 6.23 -9.15
CA LEU A 223 -8.38 5.14 -8.17
C LEU A 223 -7.01 4.47 -8.02
N GLY A 224 -6.32 4.21 -9.13
CA GLY A 224 -4.96 3.68 -9.11
C GLY A 224 -3.99 4.56 -8.32
N GLU A 225 -4.04 5.88 -8.55
CA GLU A 225 -3.24 6.85 -7.79
C GLU A 225 -3.57 6.85 -6.30
N LEU A 226 -4.86 6.92 -5.94
CA LEU A 226 -5.32 6.91 -4.54
C LEU A 226 -4.94 5.63 -3.80
N LEU A 227 -4.95 4.50 -4.49
CA LEU A 227 -4.57 3.19 -3.96
C LEU A 227 -3.06 2.92 -4.03
N HIS A 228 -2.25 3.90 -4.43
CA HIS A 228 -0.82 3.77 -4.65
C HIS A 228 -0.44 2.63 -5.60
N ILE A 229 -1.30 2.33 -6.60
CA ILE A 229 -1.00 1.36 -7.66
C ILE A 229 -0.12 2.05 -8.71
N THR A 230 1.19 1.87 -8.59
CA THR A 230 2.20 2.55 -9.41
C THR A 230 2.64 1.75 -10.65
N GLY A 231 2.04 0.59 -10.87
CA GLY A 231 2.36 -0.31 -11.98
C GLY A 231 1.32 -1.39 -12.17
N THR A 232 1.44 -2.14 -13.27
CA THR A 232 0.52 -3.21 -13.63
C THR A 232 1.22 -4.58 -13.67
N PRO A 233 0.53 -5.67 -13.29
CA PRO A 233 -0.81 -5.67 -12.71
C PRO A 233 -0.83 -5.15 -11.28
N GLY A 234 -1.90 -4.44 -10.91
CA GLY A 234 -2.22 -4.11 -9.53
C GLY A 234 -3.47 -4.87 -9.10
N PHE A 235 -3.50 -5.41 -7.89
CA PHE A 235 -4.63 -6.18 -7.38
C PHE A 235 -5.18 -5.58 -6.10
N VAL A 236 -6.52 -5.58 -6.00
CA VAL A 236 -7.24 -5.21 -4.78
C VAL A 236 -8.19 -6.34 -4.39
N ILE A 237 -8.10 -6.81 -3.15
CA ILE A 237 -8.98 -7.86 -2.64
C ILE A 237 -9.14 -7.71 -1.12
N GLY A 238 -10.38 -7.66 -0.63
CA GLY A 238 -10.64 -7.32 0.77
C GLY A 238 -10.05 -5.94 1.13
N ASP A 239 -9.13 -5.89 2.08
CA ASP A 239 -8.38 -4.68 2.47
C ASP A 239 -6.94 -4.66 1.93
N LEU A 240 -6.60 -5.59 1.04
CA LEU A 240 -5.26 -5.76 0.50
C LEU A 240 -5.13 -5.06 -0.86
N VAL A 241 -4.05 -4.30 -1.01
CA VAL A 241 -3.59 -3.74 -2.29
C VAL A 241 -2.20 -4.29 -2.56
N THR A 242 -2.00 -4.89 -3.72
CA THR A 242 -0.71 -5.45 -4.12
C THR A 242 -0.37 -5.07 -5.56
N ILE A 243 0.91 -4.97 -5.87
CA ILE A 243 1.40 -4.66 -7.22
C ILE A 243 2.36 -5.76 -7.64
N GLY A 244 2.27 -6.16 -8.90
CA GLY A 244 3.14 -7.13 -9.52
C GLY A 244 2.47 -8.48 -9.78
N ALA A 245 3.08 -9.24 -10.67
CA ALA A 245 2.64 -10.56 -11.05
C ALA A 245 3.23 -11.64 -10.13
N THR A 246 2.49 -12.74 -9.97
CA THR A 246 3.04 -14.00 -9.48
C THR A 246 3.10 -15.01 -10.63
N THR A 247 4.01 -15.95 -10.56
CA THR A 247 4.03 -17.12 -11.45
C THR A 247 3.54 -18.38 -10.72
N ASP A 248 3.15 -18.24 -9.47
CA ASP A 248 2.72 -19.30 -8.59
C ASP A 248 1.21 -19.25 -8.36
N PHE A 249 0.51 -20.28 -8.78
CA PHE A 249 -0.95 -20.39 -8.62
C PHE A 249 -1.35 -20.50 -7.13
N ASP A 250 -0.56 -21.21 -6.32
CA ASP A 250 -0.85 -21.35 -4.90
C ASP A 250 -0.74 -19.99 -4.18
N ALA A 251 0.19 -19.14 -4.61
CA ALA A 251 0.31 -17.77 -4.09
C ALA A 251 -0.92 -16.93 -4.46
N LEU A 252 -1.45 -17.05 -5.68
CA LEU A 252 -2.69 -16.38 -6.08
C LEU A 252 -3.88 -16.88 -5.27
N GLN A 253 -4.02 -18.20 -5.10
CA GLN A 253 -5.08 -18.78 -4.28
C GLN A 253 -4.99 -18.32 -2.81
N ALA A 254 -3.77 -18.26 -2.25
CA ALA A 254 -3.56 -17.75 -0.89
C ALA A 254 -3.96 -16.28 -0.76
N LEU A 255 -3.69 -15.44 -1.76
CA LEU A 255 -4.14 -14.05 -1.82
C LEU A 255 -5.66 -13.95 -1.83
N ILE A 256 -6.33 -14.77 -2.67
CA ILE A 256 -7.80 -14.81 -2.76
C ILE A 256 -8.41 -15.26 -1.43
N ALA A 257 -7.89 -16.33 -0.82
CA ALA A 257 -8.36 -16.83 0.47
C ALA A 257 -8.20 -15.79 1.58
N LYS A 258 -7.05 -15.11 1.63
CA LYS A 258 -6.79 -14.04 2.58
C LYS A 258 -7.74 -12.85 2.38
N GLY A 259 -7.97 -12.44 1.14
CA GLY A 259 -8.92 -11.37 0.82
C GLY A 259 -10.36 -11.72 1.23
N ARG A 260 -10.78 -12.97 1.00
CA ARG A 260 -12.11 -13.48 1.41
C ARG A 260 -12.29 -13.38 2.92
N SER A 261 -11.31 -13.83 3.72
CA SER A 261 -11.36 -13.72 5.18
C SER A 261 -11.50 -12.28 5.64
N ARG A 262 -10.72 -11.36 5.05
CA ARG A 262 -10.76 -9.92 5.36
C ARG A 262 -12.10 -9.28 5.00
N GLN A 263 -12.71 -9.70 3.91
CA GLN A 263 -14.01 -9.19 3.48
C GLN A 263 -15.15 -9.68 4.36
N GLN A 264 -15.00 -10.84 4.99
CA GLN A 264 -15.96 -11.39 5.97
C GLN A 264 -15.83 -10.69 7.34
N GLU A 265 -14.61 -10.36 7.76
CA GLU A 265 -14.36 -9.63 9.02
C GLU A 265 -14.87 -8.17 8.99
N ALA A 266 -15.03 -7.59 7.79
CA ALA A 266 -15.49 -6.21 7.60
C ALA A 266 -17.02 -6.05 7.53
N LYS A 267 -17.78 -7.15 7.51
CA LYS A 267 -19.26 -7.19 7.50
C LYS A 267 -19.82 -7.32 8.91
#